data_c691b729d0873e0bf57fc8d2bf750945
#
_entry.id   c691b729d0873e0bf57fc8d2bf750945
#
_cell.length_a   1.000
_cell.length_b   1.000
_cell.length_c   1.000
_cell.angle_alpha   90.00
_cell.angle_beta   90.00
_cell.angle_gamma   90.00
#
_symmetry.space_group_name_H-M   'P 1'
#
loop_
_entity.id
_entity.type
_entity.pdbx_description
1 polymer ?
#
loop_
_entity_poly.entity_id
_entity_poly.type
_entity_poly.pdbx_seq_one_letter_code
_entity_poly.pdbx_strand_id
1 'polypeptide(L)'
;MRIITLSLLLCGLVIPSFGVRPPLKGYTYASEQAPTGKEWQSPENLALNKEQPHAWFFPFQDIKSARKVLPENSIYWQSLNGNWKFNWAADPDSRPKDFYKTDFDVTAWDNIPVPSSWNIYGIQQDGSLKYGVPIYVNQPVIFMHSVKVDDWRGGVMRTPPTNWTTYKYRNEVGSFRREFEIPEHWDGREVFISFDGVDSFFYLWINGMYVGFSKNSRNTANFNIT
;
A
#
# COMPACT_ATOMS: atom_id res chain seq x y z
N MET A 1 -16.87 -10.77 -16.44
CA MET A 1 -16.53 -9.84 -15.37
C MET A 1 -15.41 -10.48 -14.56
N ARG A 2 -14.29 -9.84 -14.48
CA ARG A 2 -13.09 -10.39 -13.83
C ARG A 2 -12.81 -9.61 -12.56
N ILE A 3 -12.75 -10.34 -11.49
CA ILE A 3 -12.48 -9.82 -10.16
C ILE A 3 -10.98 -9.91 -9.91
N ILE A 4 -10.33 -8.85 -9.46
CA ILE A 4 -8.93 -8.82 -9.05
C ILE A 4 -8.82 -8.39 -7.60
N THR A 5 -8.02 -9.08 -6.85
CA THR A 5 -7.75 -8.79 -5.45
C THR A 5 -6.37 -8.18 -5.28
N LEU A 6 -6.31 -7.10 -4.54
CA LEU A 6 -5.12 -6.33 -4.25
C LEU A 6 -4.74 -6.45 -2.78
N SER A 7 -3.53 -6.89 -2.47
CA SER A 7 -3.03 -6.97 -1.09
C SER A 7 -1.79 -6.13 -0.87
N LEU A 8 -1.85 -5.22 0.08
CA LEU A 8 -0.76 -4.33 0.50
C LEU A 8 -0.39 -4.58 1.96
N LEU A 9 0.88 -4.58 2.33
CA LEU A 9 1.34 -4.65 3.73
C LEU A 9 1.68 -3.27 4.32
N LEU A 10 1.07 -2.44 4.43
CA LEU A 10 0.41 -1.32 5.00
C LEU A 10 -1.01 -1.39 4.52
N CYS A 11 -1.27 -2.19 3.46
CA CYS A 11 -2.55 -2.30 2.82
C CYS A 11 -2.67 -3.65 2.14
N GLY A 12 -3.66 -4.45 2.39
CA GLY A 12 -3.81 -5.76 1.78
C GLY A 12 -5.21 -6.14 1.35
N LEU A 13 -5.32 -6.78 0.23
CA LEU A 13 -6.56 -7.19 -0.40
C LEU A 13 -6.46 -8.54 -1.10
N VAL A 14 -7.49 -9.33 -1.06
CA VAL A 14 -7.53 -10.63 -1.75
C VAL A 14 -8.93 -10.98 -2.25
N ILE A 15 -9.09 -11.51 -3.44
CA ILE A 15 -10.35 -12.03 -3.97
C ILE A 15 -10.25 -13.49 -4.39
N PRO A 16 -11.32 -14.30 -4.31
CA PRO A 16 -11.36 -15.58 -4.99
C PRO A 16 -11.26 -15.34 -6.50
N SER A 17 -10.20 -15.86 -7.10
CA SER A 17 -9.96 -15.73 -8.54
C SER A 17 -10.88 -16.64 -9.32
N PHE A 18 -11.89 -16.10 -9.95
CA PHE A 18 -12.43 -16.74 -11.14
C PHE A 18 -11.57 -16.29 -12.32
N GLY A 19 -10.63 -17.15 -12.71
CA GLY A 19 -9.88 -17.02 -13.94
C GLY A 19 -8.93 -15.81 -14.00
N VAL A 20 -7.80 -15.88 -13.28
CA VAL A 20 -6.65 -15.04 -13.60
C VAL A 20 -6.28 -15.28 -15.05
N ARG A 21 -6.27 -14.24 -15.89
CA ARG A 21 -5.61 -14.32 -17.18
C ARG A 21 -4.16 -14.71 -16.93
N PRO A 22 -3.62 -15.65 -17.71
CA PRO A 22 -2.17 -15.75 -17.77
C PRO A 22 -1.65 -14.36 -18.17
N PRO A 23 -0.55 -13.92 -17.56
CA PRO A 23 0.08 -12.65 -17.94
C PRO A 23 0.31 -12.64 -19.45
N LEU A 24 0.26 -11.45 -20.06
CA LEU A 24 0.64 -11.29 -21.45
C LEU A 24 2.01 -11.93 -21.65
N LYS A 25 2.21 -12.58 -22.78
CA LYS A 25 3.42 -13.38 -23.06
C LYS A 25 4.69 -12.54 -22.82
N GLY A 26 5.49 -12.94 -21.84
CA GLY A 26 6.68 -12.20 -21.41
C GLY A 26 6.48 -11.23 -20.25
N TYR A 27 5.27 -11.16 -19.69
CA TYR A 27 4.95 -10.29 -18.57
C TYR A 27 4.34 -11.08 -17.40
N THR A 28 4.82 -10.83 -16.20
CA THR A 28 4.23 -11.36 -14.96
C THR A 28 4.29 -10.32 -13.86
N TYR A 29 3.19 -10.07 -13.19
CA TYR A 29 3.15 -9.16 -12.06
C TYR A 29 3.65 -9.80 -10.76
N ALA A 30 3.71 -11.11 -10.70
CA ALA A 30 4.24 -11.80 -9.54
C ALA A 30 5.77 -11.68 -9.50
N SER A 31 6.31 -11.25 -8.36
CA SER A 31 7.75 -11.25 -8.16
C SER A 31 8.28 -12.68 -8.02
N GLU A 32 9.39 -12.98 -8.69
CA GLU A 32 10.15 -14.21 -8.46
C GLU A 32 10.79 -14.25 -7.04
N GLN A 33 10.95 -13.09 -6.42
CA GLN A 33 11.52 -12.95 -5.09
C GLN A 33 10.41 -12.88 -4.04
N ALA A 34 10.46 -13.77 -3.05
CA ALA A 34 9.59 -13.66 -1.89
C ALA A 34 10.01 -12.48 -0.99
N PRO A 35 9.07 -11.80 -0.33
CA PRO A 35 9.41 -10.75 0.62
C PRO A 35 10.14 -11.36 1.82
N THR A 36 11.23 -10.74 2.25
CA THR A 36 11.98 -11.16 3.45
C THR A 36 11.32 -10.65 4.73
N GLY A 37 10.44 -9.67 4.62
CA GLY A 37 9.84 -8.95 5.73
C GLY A 37 10.78 -7.96 6.42
N LYS A 38 11.96 -7.70 5.83
CA LYS A 38 12.98 -6.79 6.36
C LYS A 38 13.35 -5.66 5.39
N GLU A 39 12.75 -5.59 4.22
CA GLU A 39 13.05 -4.58 3.20
C GLU A 39 12.87 -3.16 3.75
N TRP A 40 11.91 -2.95 4.64
CA TRP A 40 11.68 -1.67 5.30
C TRP A 40 12.84 -1.20 6.19
N GLN A 41 13.73 -2.11 6.59
CA GLN A 41 14.91 -1.81 7.42
C GLN A 41 16.15 -1.43 6.58
N SER A 42 16.19 -1.77 5.29
CA SER A 42 17.34 -1.53 4.44
C SER A 42 17.22 -0.20 3.69
N PRO A 43 18.21 0.68 3.72
CA PRO A 43 18.22 1.90 2.92
C PRO A 43 18.61 1.65 1.44
N GLU A 44 19.13 0.47 1.11
CA GLU A 44 19.74 0.18 -0.19
C GLU A 44 18.70 -0.01 -1.30
N ASN A 45 17.63 -0.74 -1.02
CA ASN A 45 16.57 -1.02 -2.00
C ASN A 45 15.35 -0.16 -1.71
N LEU A 46 15.01 0.74 -2.61
CA LEU A 46 13.88 1.66 -2.45
C LEU A 46 12.56 1.08 -2.99
N ALA A 47 12.64 0.12 -3.89
CA ALA A 47 11.49 -0.49 -4.50
C ALA A 47 11.83 -1.85 -5.14
N LEU A 48 10.80 -2.67 -5.37
CA LEU A 48 10.86 -3.87 -6.20
C LEU A 48 9.65 -3.86 -7.13
N ASN A 49 9.88 -4.14 -8.41
CA ASN A 49 8.86 -4.19 -9.47
C ASN A 49 8.01 -2.91 -9.61
N LYS A 50 8.45 -1.81 -9.02
CA LYS A 50 7.86 -0.51 -9.24
C LYS A 50 8.36 0.06 -10.57
N GLU A 51 7.44 0.62 -11.35
CA GLU A 51 7.79 1.31 -12.60
C GLU A 51 8.75 2.49 -12.34
N GLN A 52 9.57 2.79 -13.34
CA GLN A 52 10.42 3.97 -13.28
C GLN A 52 9.58 5.24 -13.17
N PRO A 53 10.01 6.24 -12.39
CA PRO A 53 9.30 7.50 -12.31
C PRO A 53 9.11 8.14 -13.68
N HIS A 54 7.89 8.53 -13.99
CA HIS A 54 7.53 9.18 -15.24
C HIS A 54 6.52 10.31 -14.99
N ALA A 55 6.33 11.15 -15.98
CA ALA A 55 5.31 12.17 -15.93
C ALA A 55 3.91 11.53 -15.84
N TRP A 56 3.07 12.11 -15.01
CA TRP A 56 1.71 11.67 -14.85
C TRP A 56 0.89 11.87 -16.13
N PHE A 57 0.21 10.83 -16.60
CA PHE A 57 -0.66 10.89 -17.77
C PHE A 57 -1.78 9.85 -17.69
N PHE A 58 -2.86 10.13 -18.43
CA PHE A 58 -3.94 9.16 -18.62
C PHE A 58 -4.25 8.98 -20.09
N PRO A 59 -4.48 7.75 -20.54
CA PRO A 59 -5.08 7.50 -21.84
C PRO A 59 -6.57 7.86 -21.80
N PHE A 60 -7.08 8.41 -22.91
CA PHE A 60 -8.49 8.66 -23.11
C PHE A 60 -8.95 8.02 -24.42
N GLN A 61 -10.23 7.71 -24.50
CA GLN A 61 -10.83 7.09 -25.67
C GLN A 61 -10.98 8.07 -26.86
N ASP A 62 -11.03 9.38 -26.59
CA ASP A 62 -11.19 10.44 -27.60
C ASP A 62 -10.68 11.80 -27.09
N ILE A 63 -10.47 12.72 -28.05
CA ILE A 63 -9.99 14.09 -27.76
C ILE A 63 -10.98 14.89 -26.91
N LYS A 64 -12.29 14.67 -27.07
CA LYS A 64 -13.30 15.38 -26.27
C LYS A 64 -13.23 15.05 -24.82
N SER A 65 -13.05 13.77 -24.50
CA SER A 65 -12.86 13.28 -23.15
C SER A 65 -11.52 13.77 -22.57
N ALA A 66 -10.43 13.72 -23.35
CA ALA A 66 -9.12 14.19 -22.94
C ALA A 66 -9.10 15.68 -22.57
N ARG A 67 -9.83 16.52 -23.33
CA ARG A 67 -9.91 17.95 -23.05
C ARG A 67 -10.58 18.30 -21.72
N LYS A 68 -11.28 17.39 -21.09
CA LYS A 68 -11.85 17.60 -19.75
C LYS A 68 -10.81 17.50 -18.64
N VAL A 69 -9.64 16.91 -18.92
CA VAL A 69 -8.46 16.82 -18.04
C VAL A 69 -8.70 16.01 -16.75
N LEU A 70 -9.87 15.40 -16.58
CA LEU A 70 -10.22 14.62 -15.39
C LEU A 70 -10.14 13.13 -15.67
N PRO A 71 -9.39 12.35 -14.87
CA PRO A 71 -9.25 10.90 -15.05
C PRO A 71 -10.59 10.17 -15.16
N GLU A 72 -11.58 10.60 -14.41
CA GLU A 72 -12.92 10.02 -14.34
C GLU A 72 -13.66 10.07 -15.69
N ASN A 73 -13.19 10.90 -16.63
CA ASN A 73 -13.73 10.94 -17.99
C ASN A 73 -13.08 9.92 -18.93
N SER A 74 -12.09 9.18 -18.45
CA SER A 74 -11.46 8.09 -19.19
C SER A 74 -12.13 6.75 -18.89
N ILE A 75 -12.45 5.99 -19.92
CA ILE A 75 -12.88 4.60 -19.77
C ILE A 75 -11.72 3.68 -19.37
N TYR A 76 -10.48 4.15 -19.39
CA TYR A 76 -9.26 3.42 -19.05
C TYR A 76 -8.74 3.74 -17.65
N TRP A 77 -9.57 4.35 -16.82
CA TRP A 77 -9.24 4.69 -15.44
C TRP A 77 -10.34 4.23 -14.49
N GLN A 78 -9.94 3.73 -13.34
CA GLN A 78 -10.85 3.31 -12.28
C GLN A 78 -10.28 3.71 -10.92
N SER A 79 -11.10 4.39 -10.10
CA SER A 79 -10.72 4.72 -8.73
C SER A 79 -10.80 3.50 -7.83
N LEU A 80 -9.76 3.29 -7.03
CA LEU A 80 -9.78 2.37 -5.91
C LEU A 80 -10.01 3.09 -4.58
N ASN A 81 -10.29 4.40 -4.59
CA ASN A 81 -10.67 5.14 -3.40
C ASN A 81 -11.99 4.60 -2.82
N GLY A 82 -12.18 4.76 -1.52
CA GLY A 82 -13.37 4.31 -0.82
C GLY A 82 -13.05 3.44 0.40
N ASN A 83 -14.00 2.66 0.87
CA ASN A 83 -13.83 1.84 2.06
C ASN A 83 -13.00 0.58 1.78
N TRP A 84 -11.98 0.36 2.60
CA TRP A 84 -11.12 -0.82 2.57
C TRP A 84 -11.19 -1.56 3.90
N LYS A 85 -11.07 -2.88 3.88
CA LYS A 85 -10.83 -3.65 5.09
C LYS A 85 -9.48 -3.28 5.68
N PHE A 86 -9.42 -3.12 7.01
CA PHE A 86 -8.25 -2.61 7.71
C PHE A 86 -8.00 -3.34 9.03
N ASN A 87 -6.74 -3.71 9.24
CA ASN A 87 -6.25 -4.22 10.51
C ASN A 87 -4.99 -3.45 10.91
N TRP A 88 -5.01 -2.87 12.10
CA TRP A 88 -3.87 -2.19 12.69
C TRP A 88 -3.10 -3.12 13.61
N ALA A 89 -1.78 -3.07 13.54
CA ALA A 89 -0.87 -3.76 14.45
C ALA A 89 0.18 -2.79 14.98
N ALA A 90 0.54 -2.95 16.26
CA ALA A 90 1.48 -2.06 16.93
C ALA A 90 2.93 -2.20 16.44
N ASP A 91 3.24 -3.32 15.81
CA ASP A 91 4.57 -3.62 15.26
C ASP A 91 4.48 -4.64 14.12
N PRO A 92 5.57 -4.81 13.34
CA PRO A 92 5.59 -5.73 12.21
C PRO A 92 5.41 -7.21 12.59
N ASP A 93 5.76 -7.62 13.80
CA ASP A 93 5.69 -9.03 14.21
C ASP A 93 4.28 -9.44 14.62
N SER A 94 3.50 -8.50 15.15
CA SER A 94 2.11 -8.71 15.59
C SER A 94 1.08 -8.60 14.45
N ARG A 95 1.49 -8.20 13.23
CA ARG A 95 0.58 -8.14 12.08
C ARG A 95 0.06 -9.51 11.67
N PRO A 96 -1.11 -9.62 11.05
CA PRO A 96 -1.58 -10.87 10.43
C PRO A 96 -0.69 -11.22 9.23
N LYS A 97 0.18 -12.24 9.38
CA LYS A 97 1.24 -12.53 8.41
C LYS A 97 0.73 -13.12 7.09
N ASP A 98 -0.36 -13.87 7.14
CA ASP A 98 -0.93 -14.57 5.99
C ASP A 98 -2.13 -13.85 5.34
N PHE A 99 -2.36 -12.60 5.73
CA PHE A 99 -3.54 -11.83 5.33
C PHE A 99 -3.68 -11.64 3.80
N TYR A 100 -2.60 -11.80 3.06
CA TYR A 100 -2.59 -11.71 1.60
C TYR A 100 -3.15 -12.96 0.90
N LYS A 101 -3.29 -14.08 1.61
CA LYS A 101 -3.89 -15.30 1.05
C LYS A 101 -5.36 -15.07 0.69
N THR A 102 -5.79 -15.68 -0.40
CA THR A 102 -7.14 -15.47 -0.93
C THR A 102 -8.24 -16.01 -0.02
N ASP A 103 -7.94 -17.01 0.77
CA ASP A 103 -8.83 -17.67 1.72
C ASP A 103 -8.76 -17.09 3.15
N PHE A 104 -7.91 -16.09 3.38
CA PHE A 104 -7.80 -15.46 4.70
C PHE A 104 -9.05 -14.65 5.03
N ASP A 105 -9.70 -14.97 6.15
CA ASP A 105 -10.92 -14.28 6.61
C ASP A 105 -10.61 -12.90 7.18
N VAL A 106 -11.20 -11.87 6.58
CA VAL A 106 -11.12 -10.48 7.01
C VAL A 106 -12.48 -9.91 7.43
N THR A 107 -13.48 -10.74 7.66
CA THR A 107 -14.83 -10.28 7.99
C THR A 107 -14.86 -9.46 9.28
N ALA A 108 -14.06 -9.84 10.25
CA ALA A 108 -13.91 -9.14 11.53
C ALA A 108 -13.05 -7.87 11.48
N TRP A 109 -12.44 -7.56 10.35
CA TRP A 109 -11.62 -6.37 10.21
C TRP A 109 -12.46 -5.11 10.16
N ASP A 110 -11.89 -4.00 10.63
CA ASP A 110 -12.48 -2.67 10.46
C ASP A 110 -12.60 -2.28 8.99
N ASN A 111 -13.33 -1.21 8.74
CA ASN A 111 -13.32 -0.52 7.45
C ASN A 111 -12.73 0.88 7.66
N ILE A 112 -11.87 1.30 6.72
CA ILE A 112 -11.28 2.62 6.72
C ILE A 112 -11.44 3.27 5.35
N PRO A 113 -11.77 4.57 5.27
CA PRO A 113 -11.74 5.26 3.99
C PRO A 113 -10.30 5.39 3.49
N VAL A 114 -10.09 5.15 2.21
CA VAL A 114 -8.83 5.37 1.51
C VAL A 114 -9.11 6.39 0.38
N PRO A 115 -8.33 7.48 0.28
CA PRO A 115 -7.19 7.84 1.10
C PRO A 115 -7.57 8.35 2.50
N SER A 116 -6.80 7.99 3.51
CA SER A 116 -6.83 8.61 4.84
C SER A 116 -5.57 8.29 5.65
N SER A 117 -5.32 9.05 6.71
CA SER A 117 -4.37 8.68 7.75
C SER A 117 -5.10 7.88 8.83
N TRP A 118 -4.71 6.63 9.06
CA TRP A 118 -5.38 5.79 10.06
C TRP A 118 -5.31 6.36 11.47
N ASN A 119 -4.20 7.00 11.83
CA ASN A 119 -4.04 7.63 13.15
C ASN A 119 -5.08 8.73 13.38
N ILE A 120 -5.32 9.56 12.37
CA ILE A 120 -6.33 10.64 12.45
C ILE A 120 -7.74 10.04 12.41
N TYR A 121 -7.99 9.11 11.51
CA TYR A 121 -9.30 8.44 11.40
C TYR A 121 -9.66 7.65 12.66
N GLY A 122 -8.64 7.13 13.36
CA GLY A 122 -8.81 6.36 14.60
C GLY A 122 -9.10 7.19 15.86
N ILE A 123 -9.15 8.51 15.76
CA ILE A 123 -9.52 9.37 16.90
C ILE A 123 -11.01 9.20 17.19
N GLN A 124 -11.35 8.71 18.39
CA GLN A 124 -12.71 8.48 18.80
C GLN A 124 -13.35 9.76 19.40
N GLN A 125 -14.66 9.79 19.55
CA GLN A 125 -15.39 10.93 20.09
C GLN A 125 -14.99 11.28 21.53
N ASP A 126 -14.56 10.32 22.32
CA ASP A 126 -14.05 10.49 23.68
C ASP A 126 -12.57 10.88 23.73
N GLY A 127 -11.95 11.10 22.57
CA GLY A 127 -10.53 11.44 22.43
C GLY A 127 -9.58 10.25 22.53
N SER A 128 -10.08 9.02 22.70
CA SER A 128 -9.23 7.83 22.66
C SER A 128 -8.73 7.54 21.23
N LEU A 129 -7.63 6.81 21.14
CA LEU A 129 -6.92 6.56 19.88
C LEU A 129 -6.98 5.08 19.55
N LYS A 130 -7.75 4.72 18.53
CA LYS A 130 -7.95 3.34 18.11
C LYS A 130 -6.73 2.76 17.37
N TYR A 131 -6.05 3.58 16.58
CA TYR A 131 -4.99 3.14 15.67
C TYR A 131 -3.66 3.87 15.91
N GLY A 132 -3.22 3.89 17.16
CA GLY A 132 -1.99 4.57 17.53
C GLY A 132 -2.11 6.10 17.54
N VAL A 133 -0.99 6.79 17.66
CA VAL A 133 -0.94 8.24 17.81
C VAL A 133 -0.46 8.91 16.53
N PRO A 134 -1.15 9.97 16.06
CA PRO A 134 -0.64 10.81 15.00
C PRO A 134 0.73 11.38 15.36
N ILE A 135 1.70 11.22 14.48
CA ILE A 135 3.06 11.71 14.69
C ILE A 135 3.31 12.87 13.75
N TYR A 136 3.90 13.93 14.28
CA TYR A 136 4.37 15.02 13.44
C TYR A 136 5.69 14.64 12.74
N VAL A 137 5.69 14.64 11.43
CA VAL A 137 6.71 13.99 10.56
C VAL A 137 8.10 14.63 10.62
N ASN A 138 8.29 15.81 11.15
CA ASN A 138 9.60 16.41 11.36
C ASN A 138 10.24 16.03 12.70
N GLN A 139 9.57 15.18 13.46
CA GLN A 139 10.13 14.58 14.66
C GLN A 139 11.02 13.37 14.31
N PRO A 140 11.89 12.95 15.23
CA PRO A 140 12.85 11.89 14.92
C PRO A 140 12.15 10.57 14.58
N VAL A 141 12.63 9.95 13.61
CA VAL A 141 12.41 8.66 12.98
C VAL A 141 11.24 7.82 13.47
N ILE A 142 10.33 7.58 12.56
CA ILE A 142 9.18 6.69 12.75
C ILE A 142 9.65 5.22 12.80
N PHE A 143 10.68 4.85 12.05
CA PHE A 143 11.17 3.49 11.97
C PHE A 143 12.38 3.26 12.87
N MET A 144 12.26 2.27 13.74
CA MET A 144 13.39 1.70 14.44
C MET A 144 13.92 0.53 13.60
N HIS A 145 15.06 0.70 13.02
CA HIS A 145 15.78 -0.42 12.41
C HIS A 145 16.83 -0.98 13.39
N SER A 146 17.55 -1.98 12.97
CA SER A 146 18.51 -2.75 13.79
C SER A 146 19.73 -1.96 14.29
N VAL A 147 19.89 -0.72 13.83
CA VAL A 147 20.97 0.14 14.30
C VAL A 147 20.63 0.70 15.67
N LYS A 148 21.57 0.63 16.60
CA LYS A 148 21.42 1.24 17.92
C LYS A 148 21.20 2.74 17.76
N VAL A 149 20.24 3.27 18.48
CA VAL A 149 19.84 4.70 18.37
C VAL A 149 21.02 5.63 18.69
N ASP A 150 21.91 5.20 19.55
CA ASP A 150 23.11 5.94 19.95
C ASP A 150 24.14 6.09 18.82
N ASP A 151 24.05 5.26 17.78
CA ASP A 151 24.92 5.33 16.60
C ASP A 151 24.48 6.42 15.60
N TRP A 152 23.34 7.07 15.82
CA TRP A 152 22.81 8.09 14.95
C TRP A 152 23.44 9.45 15.22
N ARG A 153 24.29 9.85 14.33
CA ARG A 153 24.93 11.17 14.36
C ARG A 153 24.12 12.16 13.51
N GLY A 154 23.89 13.36 14.02
CA GLY A 154 23.35 14.43 13.21
C GLY A 154 21.95 14.92 13.56
N GLY A 155 21.41 14.56 14.67
CA GLY A 155 20.26 15.25 15.28
C GLY A 155 18.88 14.97 14.69
N VAL A 156 18.78 14.24 13.60
CA VAL A 156 17.51 13.94 12.95
C VAL A 156 16.86 12.70 13.55
N MET A 157 17.65 11.80 14.09
CA MET A 157 17.20 10.52 14.61
C MET A 157 17.54 10.38 16.09
N ARG A 158 16.68 10.87 16.94
CA ARG A 158 16.83 10.75 18.40
C ARG A 158 15.95 9.62 18.92
N THR A 159 16.36 9.02 20.02
CA THR A 159 15.45 8.18 20.80
C THR A 159 14.26 9.03 21.24
N PRO A 160 13.03 8.74 20.82
CA PRO A 160 11.89 9.49 21.29
C PRO A 160 11.75 9.34 22.81
N PRO A 161 11.23 10.34 23.52
CA PRO A 161 10.92 10.20 24.92
C PRO A 161 10.04 8.97 25.18
N THR A 162 10.27 8.29 26.30
CA THR A 162 9.58 7.03 26.62
C THR A 162 8.06 7.18 26.82
N ASN A 163 7.60 8.41 27.08
CA ASN A 163 6.18 8.73 27.17
C ASN A 163 5.53 9.00 25.80
N TRP A 164 6.28 9.05 24.72
CA TRP A 164 5.70 9.15 23.38
C TRP A 164 5.18 7.81 22.91
N THR A 165 4.09 7.84 22.19
CA THR A 165 3.45 6.62 21.65
C THR A 165 4.33 5.91 20.64
N THR A 166 5.14 6.66 19.86
CA THR A 166 6.17 6.11 18.98
C THR A 166 7.23 5.31 19.70
N TYR A 167 7.45 5.59 20.99
CA TYR A 167 8.34 4.74 21.78
C TYR A 167 7.68 3.42 22.16
N LYS A 168 6.38 3.44 22.42
CA LYS A 168 5.59 2.26 22.80
C LYS A 168 5.22 1.41 21.58
N TYR A 169 4.77 2.06 20.51
CA TYR A 169 4.34 1.42 19.27
C TYR A 169 5.32 1.80 18.17
N ARG A 170 6.31 0.94 17.94
CA ARG A 170 7.36 1.18 16.96
C ARG A 170 7.04 0.47 15.68
N ASN A 171 7.06 1.20 14.56
CA ASN A 171 6.80 0.65 13.24
C ASN A 171 5.40 0.05 13.15
N GLU A 172 4.40 0.82 13.53
CA GLU A 172 3.00 0.46 13.37
C GLU A 172 2.72 -0.02 11.94
N VAL A 173 1.88 -1.03 11.82
CA VAL A 173 1.55 -1.64 10.54
C VAL A 173 0.05 -1.61 10.30
N GLY A 174 -0.35 -1.07 9.16
CA GLY A 174 -1.70 -1.20 8.62
C GLY A 174 -1.75 -2.31 7.58
N SER A 175 -2.59 -3.31 7.77
CA SER A 175 -2.93 -4.30 6.76
C SER A 175 -4.26 -3.93 6.15
N PHE A 176 -4.29 -3.75 4.83
CA PHE A 176 -5.49 -3.34 4.11
C PHE A 176 -5.87 -4.39 3.07
N ARG A 177 -7.16 -4.56 2.82
CA ARG A 177 -7.68 -5.43 1.74
C ARG A 177 -8.83 -4.75 1.01
N ARG A 178 -8.82 -4.88 -0.32
CA ARG A 178 -9.92 -4.43 -1.18
C ARG A 178 -10.09 -5.36 -2.37
N GLU A 179 -11.30 -5.48 -2.80
CA GLU A 179 -11.70 -6.17 -4.01
C GLU A 179 -12.03 -5.16 -5.10
N PHE A 180 -11.66 -5.48 -6.34
CA PHE A 180 -12.01 -4.68 -7.51
C PHE A 180 -12.08 -5.57 -8.75
N GLU A 181 -12.71 -5.06 -9.79
CA GLU A 181 -12.85 -5.77 -11.06
C GLU A 181 -12.13 -5.02 -12.16
N ILE A 182 -11.48 -5.76 -13.05
CA ILE A 182 -10.96 -5.20 -14.28
C ILE A 182 -12.09 -5.21 -15.33
N PRO A 183 -12.44 -4.04 -15.90
CA PRO A 183 -13.46 -3.97 -16.94
C PRO A 183 -13.10 -4.82 -18.16
N GLU A 184 -14.08 -5.50 -18.75
CA GLU A 184 -13.85 -6.37 -19.92
C GLU A 184 -13.21 -5.65 -21.11
N HIS A 185 -13.54 -4.36 -21.30
CA HIS A 185 -12.98 -3.56 -22.39
C HIS A 185 -11.51 -3.17 -22.22
N TRP A 186 -10.89 -3.55 -21.07
CA TRP A 186 -9.44 -3.45 -20.88
C TRP A 186 -8.71 -4.72 -21.36
N ASP A 187 -9.44 -5.65 -21.95
CA ASP A 187 -8.89 -6.90 -22.44
C ASP A 187 -7.77 -6.68 -23.47
N GLY A 188 -6.63 -7.35 -23.27
CA GLY A 188 -5.45 -7.20 -24.13
C GLY A 188 -4.63 -5.93 -23.90
N ARG A 189 -4.94 -5.14 -22.86
CA ARG A 189 -4.18 -3.94 -22.46
C ARG A 189 -3.26 -4.25 -21.28
N GLU A 190 -2.21 -3.46 -21.16
CA GLU A 190 -1.46 -3.41 -19.92
C GLU A 190 -2.27 -2.68 -18.85
N VAL A 191 -2.27 -3.23 -17.66
CA VAL A 191 -2.99 -2.70 -16.50
C VAL A 191 -1.99 -2.31 -15.41
N PHE A 192 -2.06 -1.05 -15.01
CA PHE A 192 -1.22 -0.52 -13.95
C PHE A 192 -2.06 -0.18 -12.74
N ILE A 193 -1.55 -0.48 -11.54
CA ILE A 193 -2.08 0.06 -10.30
C ILE A 193 -1.19 1.18 -9.81
N SER A 194 -1.81 2.32 -9.46
CA SER A 194 -1.13 3.52 -8.99
C SER A 194 -1.46 3.83 -7.54
N PHE A 195 -0.44 4.15 -6.77
CA PHE A 195 -0.54 4.67 -5.41
C PHE A 195 0.11 6.05 -5.38
N ASP A 196 -0.69 7.10 -5.25
CA ASP A 196 -0.20 8.49 -5.33
C ASP A 196 0.58 8.92 -4.08
N GLY A 197 0.37 8.25 -2.96
CA GLY A 197 1.14 8.47 -1.75
C GLY A 197 0.80 7.45 -0.66
N VAL A 198 1.77 6.65 -0.27
CA VAL A 198 1.67 5.72 0.85
C VAL A 198 2.84 5.96 1.80
N ASP A 199 2.56 6.48 2.97
CA ASP A 199 3.55 6.70 4.03
C ASP A 199 3.77 5.43 4.84
N SER A 200 5.00 4.96 4.96
CA SER A 200 6.22 5.39 4.25
C SER A 200 6.82 4.23 3.47
N PHE A 201 6.39 3.05 3.77
CA PHE A 201 6.77 1.79 3.16
C PHE A 201 5.54 0.90 3.00
N PHE A 202 5.40 0.19 1.87
CA PHE A 202 4.37 -0.82 1.71
C PHE A 202 4.81 -1.99 0.84
N TYR A 203 4.27 -3.15 1.13
CA TYR A 203 4.27 -4.31 0.25
C TYR A 203 2.96 -4.40 -0.50
N LEU A 204 3.01 -4.95 -1.70
CA LEU A 204 1.86 -5.17 -2.57
C LEU A 204 1.72 -6.65 -2.90
N TRP A 205 0.50 -7.17 -2.71
CA TRP A 205 0.08 -8.48 -3.21
C TRP A 205 -1.20 -8.34 -4.04
N ILE A 206 -1.32 -9.16 -5.07
CA ILE A 206 -2.53 -9.27 -5.90
C ILE A 206 -2.87 -10.74 -6.05
N ASN A 207 -4.11 -11.11 -5.74
CA ASN A 207 -4.60 -12.50 -5.79
C ASN A 207 -3.70 -13.50 -5.03
N GLY A 208 -3.17 -13.07 -3.88
CA GLY A 208 -2.26 -13.87 -3.06
C GLY A 208 -0.81 -13.88 -3.52
N MET A 209 -0.51 -13.32 -4.69
CA MET A 209 0.84 -13.27 -5.25
C MET A 209 1.54 -11.97 -4.88
N TYR A 210 2.78 -12.08 -4.41
CA TYR A 210 3.60 -10.92 -4.12
C TYR A 210 4.01 -10.20 -5.39
N VAL A 211 3.74 -8.90 -5.46
CA VAL A 211 4.08 -8.05 -6.61
C VAL A 211 5.38 -7.29 -6.36
N GLY A 212 5.49 -6.63 -5.22
CA GLY A 212 6.67 -5.82 -4.92
C GLY A 212 6.46 -4.90 -3.72
N PHE A 213 7.32 -3.87 -3.62
CA PHE A 213 7.24 -2.86 -2.57
C PHE A 213 7.70 -1.48 -3.05
N SER A 214 7.36 -0.45 -2.27
CA SER A 214 7.86 0.91 -2.44
C SER A 214 8.11 1.59 -1.09
N LYS A 215 9.09 2.50 -1.02
CA LYS A 215 9.49 3.27 0.17
C LYS A 215 9.32 4.77 0.04
N ASN A 216 9.03 5.27 -1.13
CA ASN A 216 9.00 6.71 -1.36
C ASN A 216 7.61 7.27 -1.13
N SER A 217 7.36 7.79 0.07
CA SER A 217 6.06 8.24 0.57
C SER A 217 5.36 9.30 -0.29
N ARG A 218 6.13 10.14 -0.97
CA ARG A 218 5.60 11.35 -1.63
C ARG A 218 5.50 11.23 -3.15
N ASN A 219 6.04 10.16 -3.71
CA ASN A 219 6.00 9.91 -5.14
C ASN A 219 5.04 8.77 -5.46
N THR A 220 4.38 8.90 -6.59
CA THR A 220 3.51 7.84 -7.10
C THR A 220 4.27 6.54 -7.29
N ALA A 221 3.69 5.46 -6.81
CA ALA A 221 4.19 4.12 -7.03
C ALA A 221 3.27 3.39 -8.00
N ASN A 222 3.76 3.14 -9.21
CA ASN A 222 3.06 2.39 -10.25
C ASN A 222 3.60 0.97 -10.34
N PHE A 223 2.70 -0.01 -10.44
CA PHE A 223 3.05 -1.40 -10.66
C PHE A 223 2.25 -1.94 -11.83
N ASN A 224 2.92 -2.62 -12.74
CA ASN A 224 2.22 -3.36 -13.78
C ASN A 224 1.65 -4.64 -13.18
N ILE A 225 0.35 -4.86 -13.39
CA ILE A 225 -0.42 -5.99 -12.86
C ILE A 225 -1.15 -6.75 -13.95
N THR A 226 -0.65 -6.66 -15.18
CA THR A 226 -1.20 -7.35 -16.35
C THR A 226 -1.16 -8.86 -16.23
#